data_120778bfb95e0b192328bb3776b990d8
#
_entry.id   120778bfb95e0b192328bb3776b990d8
#
_cell.length_a   1.000
_cell.length_b   1.000
_cell.length_c   1.000
_cell.angle_alpha   90.00
_cell.angle_beta   90.00
_cell.angle_gamma   90.00
#
_symmetry.space_group_name_H-M   'P 1'
#
loop_
_entity.id
_entity.type
_entity.pdbx_description
1 polymer ?
#
loop_
_entity_poly.entity_id
_entity_poly.type
_entity_poly.pdbx_seq_one_letter_code
_entity_poly.pdbx_strand_id
1 'polypeptide(L)'
;MSRRFADIAFTPNVQQLQERYGSRAQYARMQAGGGPNDALGPREAEYLGKADSFYLATVGETGWPYVQHRGGPAGFVRVLSPTQIGFA
;
A
#
# COMPACT_ATOMS: atom_id res chain seq x y z
N MET A 1 -13.06 -12.69 -0.92
CA MET A 1 -12.02 -12.29 -1.88
C MET A 1 -10.75 -11.91 -1.13
N SER A 2 -9.62 -12.27 -1.65
CA SER A 2 -8.33 -11.94 -1.06
C SER A 2 -7.91 -10.51 -1.40
N ARG A 3 -7.00 -9.95 -0.60
CA ARG A 3 -6.41 -8.64 -0.89
C ARG A 3 -5.37 -8.78 -2.00
N ARG A 4 -5.52 -8.00 -3.05
CA ARG A 4 -4.65 -8.07 -4.23
C ARG A 4 -3.16 -7.88 -3.89
N PHE A 5 -2.85 -6.91 -3.02
CA PHE A 5 -1.47 -6.68 -2.59
C PHE A 5 -0.89 -7.95 -1.94
N ALA A 6 -1.64 -8.56 -1.02
CA ALA A 6 -1.19 -9.75 -0.32
C ALA A 6 -1.00 -10.93 -1.27
N ASP A 7 -1.86 -11.06 -2.27
CA ASP A 7 -1.73 -12.12 -3.28
C ASP A 7 -0.45 -11.96 -4.09
N ILE A 8 -0.03 -10.74 -4.35
CA ILE A 8 1.21 -10.46 -5.10
C ILE A 8 2.43 -10.59 -4.18
N ALA A 9 2.38 -9.99 -3.00
CA ALA A 9 3.53 -9.85 -2.12
C ALA A 9 3.82 -11.10 -1.29
N PHE A 10 2.80 -11.89 -0.95
CA PHE A 10 2.97 -13.07 -0.10
C PHE A 10 3.29 -14.30 -0.93
N THR A 11 4.49 -14.31 -1.50
CA THR A 11 5.04 -15.45 -2.23
C THR A 11 5.25 -16.64 -1.27
N PRO A 12 5.45 -17.87 -1.78
CA PRO A 12 5.73 -19.01 -0.90
C PRO A 12 6.91 -18.78 0.04
N ASN A 13 7.97 -18.13 -0.42
CA ASN A 13 9.12 -17.81 0.44
C ASN A 13 8.76 -16.81 1.52
N VAL A 14 7.98 -15.79 1.20
CA VAL A 14 7.50 -14.81 2.18
C VAL A 14 6.60 -15.49 3.22
N GLN A 15 5.71 -16.36 2.79
CA GLN A 15 4.84 -17.11 3.69
C GLN A 15 5.62 -17.99 4.65
N GLN A 16 6.69 -18.64 4.18
CA GLN A 16 7.57 -19.43 5.04
C GLN A 16 8.24 -18.58 6.12
N LEU A 17 8.69 -17.38 5.76
CA LEU A 17 9.26 -16.46 6.73
C LEU A 17 8.21 -15.96 7.74
N GLN A 18 7.00 -15.68 7.29
CA GLN A 18 5.91 -15.33 8.18
C GLN A 18 5.62 -16.43 9.19
N GLU A 19 5.62 -17.68 8.73
CA GLU A 19 5.44 -18.84 9.60
C GLU A 19 6.57 -18.97 10.61
N ARG A 20 7.81 -18.85 10.15
CA ARG A 20 9.00 -18.93 10.99
C ARG A 20 8.99 -17.87 12.10
N TYR A 21 8.56 -16.65 11.80
CA TYR A 21 8.53 -15.54 12.74
C TYR A 21 7.18 -15.34 13.44
N GLY A 22 6.26 -16.26 13.23
CA GLY A 22 4.99 -16.30 13.97
C GLY A 22 3.89 -15.38 13.48
N SER A 23 4.03 -14.78 12.30
CA SER A 23 3.04 -13.83 11.77
C SER A 23 2.13 -14.43 10.67
N ARG A 24 2.35 -15.69 10.26
CA ARG A 24 1.61 -16.25 9.13
C ARG A 24 0.10 -16.26 9.34
N ALA A 25 -0.37 -16.68 10.53
CA ALA A 25 -1.81 -16.79 10.80
C ALA A 25 -2.49 -15.43 10.70
N GLN A 26 -1.86 -14.37 11.22
CA GLN A 26 -2.38 -13.00 11.15
C GLN A 26 -2.44 -12.51 9.71
N TYR A 27 -1.37 -12.69 8.95
CA TYR A 27 -1.32 -12.24 7.56
C TYR A 27 -2.19 -13.08 6.63
N ALA A 28 -2.38 -14.38 6.94
CA ALA A 28 -3.32 -15.20 6.20
C ALA A 28 -4.76 -14.70 6.38
N ARG A 29 -5.13 -14.29 7.59
CA ARG A 29 -6.45 -13.69 7.84
C ARG A 29 -6.60 -12.38 7.08
N MET A 30 -5.57 -11.53 7.08
CA MET A 30 -5.58 -10.29 6.33
C MET A 30 -5.73 -10.55 4.83
N GLN A 31 -5.00 -11.54 4.31
CA GLN A 31 -5.05 -11.90 2.89
C GLN A 31 -6.43 -12.41 2.48
N ALA A 32 -7.06 -13.23 3.31
CA ALA A 32 -8.38 -13.78 3.03
C ALA A 32 -9.53 -12.80 3.29
N GLY A 33 -9.30 -11.80 4.13
CA GLY A 33 -10.34 -10.86 4.55
C GLY A 33 -10.48 -9.67 3.61
N GLY A 34 -11.67 -9.08 3.59
CA GLY A 34 -11.97 -7.91 2.77
C GLY A 34 -11.98 -8.22 1.28
N GLY A 35 -12.19 -7.24 0.47
CA GLY A 35 -12.10 -7.36 -0.98
C GLY A 35 -10.73 -6.97 -1.51
N PRO A 36 -10.56 -6.89 -2.83
CA PRO A 36 -9.34 -6.34 -3.41
C PRO A 36 -9.15 -4.90 -2.93
N ASN A 37 -7.93 -4.59 -2.51
CA ASN A 37 -7.59 -3.26 -2.01
C ASN A 37 -6.90 -2.43 -3.10
N ASP A 38 -7.51 -2.36 -4.24
CA ASP A 38 -7.03 -1.64 -5.41
C ASP A 38 -7.77 -0.31 -5.64
N ALA A 39 -8.56 0.11 -4.67
CA ALA A 39 -9.26 1.39 -4.69
C ALA A 39 -9.19 2.03 -3.30
N LEU A 40 -9.17 3.36 -3.28
CA LEU A 40 -9.16 4.14 -2.04
C LEU A 40 -10.58 4.20 -1.46
N GLY A 41 -10.71 3.80 -0.21
CA GLY A 41 -11.95 3.92 0.53
C GLY A 41 -11.95 5.16 1.43
N PRO A 42 -13.03 5.35 2.23
CA PRO A 42 -13.15 6.51 3.12
C PRO A 42 -12.02 6.60 4.16
N ARG A 43 -11.53 5.47 4.65
CA ARG A 43 -10.44 5.44 5.65
C ARG A 43 -9.14 5.94 5.05
N GLU A 44 -8.80 5.48 3.86
CA GLU A 44 -7.61 5.89 3.15
C GLU A 44 -7.69 7.37 2.77
N ALA A 45 -8.84 7.83 2.32
CA ALA A 45 -9.06 9.23 1.98
C ALA A 45 -8.92 10.13 3.21
N GLU A 46 -9.45 9.72 4.36
CA GLU A 46 -9.32 10.46 5.61
C GLU A 46 -7.85 10.54 6.04
N TYR A 47 -7.13 9.44 5.98
CA TYR A 47 -5.71 9.40 6.33
C TYR A 47 -4.90 10.34 5.43
N LEU A 48 -5.10 10.26 4.12
CA LEU A 48 -4.39 11.09 3.15
C LEU A 48 -4.72 12.57 3.33
N GLY A 49 -5.95 12.90 3.73
CA GLY A 49 -6.34 14.27 4.00
C GLY A 49 -5.61 14.91 5.17
N LYS A 50 -4.99 14.13 6.04
CA LYS A 50 -4.23 14.60 7.20
C LYS A 50 -2.73 14.43 7.05
N ALA A 51 -2.28 13.69 6.05
CA ALA A 51 -0.87 13.40 5.84
C ALA A 51 -0.12 14.65 5.38
N ASP A 52 1.08 14.81 5.88
CA ASP A 52 2.00 15.89 5.52
C ASP A 52 3.26 15.36 4.83
N SER A 53 3.37 14.08 4.63
CA SER A 53 4.48 13.45 3.92
C SER A 53 4.12 12.05 3.45
N PHE A 54 4.87 11.57 2.47
CA PHE A 54 4.79 10.17 2.04
C PHE A 54 6.07 9.78 1.31
N TYR A 55 6.25 8.48 1.15
CA TYR A 55 7.31 7.92 0.34
C TYR A 55 6.71 7.35 -0.93
N LEU A 56 7.31 7.68 -2.06
CA LEU A 56 6.88 7.18 -3.37
C LEU A 56 7.96 6.27 -3.93
N ALA A 57 7.59 5.00 -4.13
CA ALA A 57 8.47 4.01 -4.73
C ALA A 57 8.07 3.80 -6.17
N THR A 58 9.04 3.85 -7.07
CA THR A 58 8.82 3.66 -8.51
C THR A 58 9.92 2.77 -9.08
N VAL A 59 9.68 2.26 -10.28
CA VAL A 59 10.70 1.57 -11.06
C VAL A 59 10.87 2.35 -12.36
N GLY A 60 12.11 2.83 -12.61
CA GLY A 60 12.41 3.60 -13.80
C GLY A 60 12.54 2.72 -15.04
N GLU A 61 12.72 3.36 -16.19
CA GLU A 61 12.86 2.64 -17.47
C GLU A 61 14.07 1.72 -17.50
N THR A 62 15.09 1.99 -16.69
CA THR A 62 16.27 1.14 -16.56
C THR A 62 16.03 -0.10 -15.68
N GLY A 63 14.85 -0.23 -15.07
CA GLY A 63 14.51 -1.37 -14.21
C GLY A 63 14.96 -1.25 -12.78
N TRP A 64 15.57 -0.13 -12.37
CA TRP A 64 16.03 0.07 -11.01
C TRP A 64 14.92 0.66 -10.14
N PRO A 65 14.78 0.18 -8.92
CA PRO A 65 13.83 0.78 -7.97
C PRO A 65 14.33 2.14 -7.50
N TYR A 66 13.40 3.03 -7.23
CA TYR A 66 13.69 4.36 -6.71
C TYR A 66 12.65 4.72 -5.65
N VAL A 67 13.10 5.32 -4.55
CA VAL A 67 12.20 5.78 -3.48
C VAL A 67 12.51 7.24 -3.20
N GLN A 68 11.48 8.07 -3.13
CA GLN A 68 11.62 9.47 -2.79
C GLN A 68 10.66 9.86 -1.68
N HIS A 69 11.09 10.79 -0.84
CA HIS A 69 10.25 11.41 0.17
C HIS A 69 9.61 12.67 -0.41
N ARG A 70 8.32 12.83 -0.15
CA ARG A 70 7.59 14.05 -0.49
C ARG A 70 6.92 14.60 0.75
N GLY A 71 7.04 15.91 0.99
CA GLY A 71 6.41 16.58 2.13
C GLY A 71 5.76 17.87 1.70
N GLY A 72 4.81 18.32 2.52
CA GLY A 72 4.09 19.56 2.29
C GLY A 72 3.15 19.87 3.45
N PRO A 73 2.30 20.89 3.32
CA PRO A 73 1.27 21.14 4.32
C PRO A 73 0.34 19.94 4.45
N ALA A 74 -0.22 19.73 5.65
CA ALA A 74 -1.18 18.65 5.86
C ALA A 74 -2.30 18.75 4.82
N GLY A 75 -2.62 17.59 4.18
CA GLY A 75 -3.62 17.55 3.14
C GLY A 75 -3.13 17.96 1.75
N PHE A 76 -1.82 18.07 1.54
CA PHE A 76 -1.28 18.40 0.21
C PHE A 76 -1.51 17.27 -0.81
N VAL A 77 -1.71 16.03 -0.34
CA VAL A 77 -2.11 14.92 -1.20
C VAL A 77 -3.62 14.93 -1.31
N ARG A 78 -4.12 14.99 -2.52
CA ARG A 78 -5.56 15.05 -2.80
C ARG A 78 -6.04 13.75 -3.40
N VAL A 79 -7.14 13.21 -2.88
CA VAL A 79 -7.81 12.07 -3.50
C VAL A 79 -8.75 12.63 -4.57
N LEU A 80 -8.45 12.34 -5.82
CA LEU A 80 -9.22 12.85 -6.98
C LEU A 80 -10.33 11.88 -7.36
N SER A 81 -10.10 10.60 -7.15
CA SER A 81 -11.09 9.55 -7.39
C SER A 81 -10.65 8.32 -6.59
N PRO A 82 -11.45 7.24 -6.55
CA PRO A 82 -11.02 6.02 -5.86
C PRO A 82 -9.72 5.41 -6.37
N THR A 83 -9.27 5.78 -7.56
CA THR A 83 -8.05 5.23 -8.17
C THR A 83 -7.01 6.29 -8.50
N GLN A 84 -7.21 7.55 -8.07
CA GLN A 84 -6.30 8.64 -8.42
C GLN A 84 -6.03 9.53 -7.22
N ILE A 85 -4.77 9.87 -7.04
CA ILE A 85 -4.34 10.91 -6.11
C ILE A 85 -3.55 11.95 -6.87
N GLY A 86 -3.55 13.17 -6.34
CA GLY A 86 -2.76 14.27 -6.90
C GLY A 86 -1.96 14.96 -5.81
N PHE A 87 -0.78 15.45 -6.17
CA PHE A 87 0.07 16.23 -5.27
C PHE A 87 0.99 17.14 -6.08
N ALA A 88 1.45 18.20 -5.44
CA ALA A 88 2.40 19.10 -6.07
C ALA A 88 3.81 18.92 -5.49
#